data_5dc51572fcc4eef3f10f9376812e8f33
#
_entry.id   5dc51572fcc4eef3f10f9376812e8f33
#
_cell.length_a   1.000
_cell.length_b   1.000
_cell.length_c   1.000
_cell.angle_alpha   90.00
_cell.angle_beta   90.00
_cell.angle_gamma   90.00
#
_symmetry.space_group_name_H-M   'P 1'
#
loop_
_entity.id
_entity.type
_entity.pdbx_description
1 polymer ?
#
loop_
_entity_poly.entity_id
_entity_poly.type
_entity_poly.pdbx_seq_one_letter_code
_entity_poly.pdbx_strand_id
1 'polypeptide(L)'
;MQESVSAPTGAEPETLPGAQPVLRLLDEVIEATGGQRREGQRLMAAHVAQAFELERHLLVQAGTGTGKSLGYLIPALHKVGDSNKPIIVATATLALQSQIVNRDIPRLLQALEPRPESQAQVALLKGRNNYL
;
A
#
# COMPACT_ATOMS: atom_id res chain seq x y z
N MET A 1 -7.64 7.52 17.99
CA MET A 1 -6.98 6.45 18.77
C MET A 1 -5.96 5.77 17.84
N GLN A 2 -4.74 5.65 18.31
CA GLN A 2 -3.68 5.00 17.54
C GLN A 2 -3.56 3.55 18.00
N GLU A 3 -3.57 2.64 17.02
CA GLU A 3 -3.23 1.25 17.30
C GLU A 3 -1.82 0.99 16.78
N SER A 4 -0.96 0.50 17.65
CA SER A 4 0.35 0.02 17.28
C SER A 4 0.26 -1.45 16.96
N VAL A 5 0.66 -1.83 15.74
CA VAL A 5 0.70 -3.22 15.35
C VAL A 5 2.12 -3.73 15.49
N SER A 6 2.37 -4.48 16.53
CA SER A 6 3.53 -5.36 16.61
C SER A 6 3.15 -6.69 15.96
N ALA A 7 4.13 -7.47 15.51
CA ALA A 7 3.90 -8.75 14.85
C ALA A 7 2.81 -9.53 15.62
N PRO A 8 1.64 -9.76 15.02
CA PRO A 8 0.54 -10.36 15.75
C PRO A 8 0.79 -11.84 15.95
N THR A 9 0.51 -12.25 17.13
CA THR A 9 0.42 -13.65 17.46
C THR A 9 -0.95 -14.13 17.04
N GLY A 10 -1.05 -14.96 16.01
CA GLY A 10 -2.19 -15.81 15.76
C GLY A 10 -3.32 -15.29 14.88
N ALA A 11 -3.32 -14.05 14.44
CA ALA A 11 -4.33 -13.60 13.50
C ALA A 11 -3.89 -13.86 12.06
N GLU A 12 -4.68 -14.61 11.30
CA GLU A 12 -4.44 -14.78 9.87
C GLU A 12 -4.81 -13.51 9.12
N PRO A 13 -3.91 -12.98 8.26
CA PRO A 13 -4.17 -11.73 7.54
C PRO A 13 -5.52 -11.73 6.82
N GLU A 14 -5.90 -12.87 6.26
CA GLU A 14 -7.14 -13.03 5.49
C GLU A 14 -8.41 -12.82 6.32
N THR A 15 -8.32 -12.93 7.64
CA THR A 15 -9.48 -12.79 8.53
C THR A 15 -9.76 -11.35 8.92
N LEU A 16 -8.85 -10.43 8.66
CA LEU A 16 -9.01 -9.02 9.04
C LEU A 16 -10.06 -8.34 8.14
N PRO A 17 -10.91 -7.45 8.71
CA PRO A 17 -11.88 -6.71 7.91
C PRO A 17 -11.25 -5.97 6.74
N GLY A 18 -11.82 -6.10 5.56
CA GLY A 18 -11.35 -5.43 4.34
C GLY A 18 -10.09 -6.02 3.72
N ALA A 19 -9.48 -7.05 4.32
CA ALA A 19 -8.19 -7.55 3.89
C ALA A 19 -8.25 -8.42 2.64
N GLN A 20 -9.29 -9.22 2.45
CA GLN A 20 -9.32 -10.22 1.36
C GLN A 20 -9.11 -9.62 -0.04
N PRO A 21 -9.85 -8.58 -0.47
CA PRO A 21 -9.63 -8.03 -1.80
C PRO A 21 -8.24 -7.43 -1.96
N VAL A 22 -7.70 -6.82 -0.92
CA VAL A 22 -6.35 -6.24 -0.94
C VAL A 22 -5.29 -7.33 -1.06
N LEU A 23 -5.43 -8.43 -0.32
CA LEU A 23 -4.48 -9.53 -0.39
C LEU A 23 -4.52 -10.22 -1.75
N ARG A 24 -5.69 -10.35 -2.37
CA ARG A 24 -5.79 -10.87 -3.73
C ARG A 24 -5.06 -9.98 -4.73
N LEU A 25 -5.23 -8.66 -4.63
CA LEU A 25 -4.49 -7.71 -5.46
C LEU A 25 -2.99 -7.83 -5.26
N LEU A 26 -2.55 -7.89 -4.02
CA LEU A 26 -1.13 -8.06 -3.71
C LEU A 26 -0.56 -9.33 -4.31
N ASP A 27 -1.25 -10.45 -4.16
CA ASP A 27 -0.81 -11.73 -4.71
C ASP A 27 -0.71 -11.68 -6.24
N GLU A 28 -1.66 -11.05 -6.91
CA GLU A 28 -1.63 -10.89 -8.37
C GLU A 28 -0.49 -10.02 -8.84
N VAL A 29 -0.19 -8.93 -8.13
CA VAL A 29 0.94 -8.06 -8.46
C VAL A 29 2.25 -8.82 -8.28
N ILE A 30 2.39 -9.57 -7.20
CA ILE A 30 3.59 -10.36 -6.94
C ILE A 30 3.78 -11.40 -8.04
N GLU A 31 2.73 -12.10 -8.43
CA GLU A 31 2.79 -13.07 -9.52
C GLU A 31 3.15 -12.41 -10.86
N ALA A 32 2.51 -11.29 -11.19
CA ALA A 32 2.74 -10.57 -12.43
C ALA A 32 4.16 -10.00 -12.54
N THR A 33 4.78 -9.66 -11.42
CA THR A 33 6.12 -9.07 -11.39
C THR A 33 7.23 -10.08 -11.12
N GLY A 34 6.88 -11.36 -10.95
CA GLY A 34 7.85 -12.41 -10.67
C GLY A 34 8.45 -12.36 -9.27
N GLY A 35 7.78 -11.66 -8.35
CA GLY A 35 8.23 -11.52 -6.98
C GLY A 35 7.94 -12.76 -6.12
N GLN A 36 8.39 -12.69 -4.88
CA GLN A 36 8.14 -13.72 -3.89
C GLN A 36 7.13 -13.25 -2.86
N ARG A 37 6.25 -14.16 -2.45
CA ARG A 37 5.31 -13.93 -1.37
C ARG A 37 6.08 -13.71 -0.06
N ARG A 38 5.78 -12.62 0.63
CA ARG A 38 6.39 -12.27 1.92
C ARG A 38 5.31 -12.06 2.95
N GLU A 39 5.37 -12.81 4.04
CA GLU A 39 4.33 -12.75 5.08
C GLU A 39 4.26 -11.39 5.78
N GLY A 40 5.40 -10.76 6.04
CA GLY A 40 5.42 -9.41 6.63
C GLY A 40 4.73 -8.36 5.75
N GLN A 41 4.92 -8.44 4.45
CA GLN A 41 4.27 -7.57 3.48
C GLN A 41 2.76 -7.82 3.45
N ARG A 42 2.32 -9.08 3.44
CA ARG A 42 0.91 -9.44 3.47
C ARG A 42 0.24 -8.96 4.75
N LEU A 43 0.92 -9.14 5.87
CA LEU A 43 0.42 -8.70 7.16
C LEU A 43 0.24 -7.18 7.20
N MET A 44 1.23 -6.44 6.70
CA MET A 44 1.13 -4.98 6.61
C MET A 44 -0.05 -4.56 5.73
N ALA A 45 -0.17 -5.15 4.55
CA ALA A 45 -1.27 -4.82 3.63
C ALA A 45 -2.64 -5.10 4.26
N ALA A 46 -2.78 -6.22 4.96
CA ALA A 46 -4.02 -6.58 5.64
C ALA A 46 -4.37 -5.58 6.76
N HIS A 47 -3.40 -5.18 7.55
CA HIS A 47 -3.65 -4.20 8.62
C HIS A 47 -3.94 -2.80 8.08
N VAL A 48 -3.30 -2.39 6.99
CA VAL A 48 -3.63 -1.12 6.33
C VAL A 48 -5.06 -1.16 5.78
N ALA A 49 -5.45 -2.26 5.15
CA ALA A 49 -6.81 -2.45 4.68
C ALA A 49 -7.83 -2.40 5.82
N GLN A 50 -7.53 -3.05 6.94
CA GLN A 50 -8.36 -2.99 8.14
C GLN A 50 -8.49 -1.55 8.66
N ALA A 51 -7.40 -0.81 8.71
CA ALA A 51 -7.42 0.58 9.17
C ALA A 51 -8.32 1.45 8.31
N PHE A 52 -8.28 1.27 6.98
CA PHE A 52 -9.21 1.96 6.08
C PHE A 52 -10.66 1.54 6.33
N GLU A 53 -10.91 0.25 6.47
CA GLU A 53 -12.27 -0.28 6.66
C GLU A 53 -12.89 0.21 7.96
N LEU A 54 -12.13 0.22 9.04
CA LEU A 54 -12.59 0.60 10.37
C LEU A 54 -12.37 2.10 10.67
N GLU A 55 -11.81 2.85 9.74
CA GLU A 55 -11.50 4.27 9.90
C GLU A 55 -10.66 4.54 11.16
N ARG A 56 -9.57 3.79 11.31
CA ARG A 56 -8.67 3.87 12.46
C ARG A 56 -7.28 4.28 12.05
N HIS A 57 -6.56 4.91 12.97
CA HIS A 57 -5.14 5.14 12.81
C HIS A 57 -4.36 3.83 13.00
N LEU A 58 -3.28 3.70 12.25
CA LEU A 58 -2.42 2.53 12.31
C LEU A 58 -0.97 2.97 12.36
N LEU A 59 -0.22 2.40 13.28
CA LEU A 59 1.23 2.52 13.35
C LEU A 59 1.84 1.16 13.03
N VAL A 60 2.70 1.12 12.02
CA VAL A 60 3.39 -0.11 11.62
C VAL A 60 4.89 0.12 11.68
N GLN A 61 5.57 -0.74 12.40
CA GLN A 61 7.03 -0.82 12.36
C GLN A 61 7.40 -2.05 11.54
N ALA A 62 8.08 -1.83 10.43
CA ALA A 62 8.51 -2.89 9.53
C ALA A 62 9.99 -2.74 9.25
N GLY A 63 10.73 -3.84 9.35
CA GLY A 63 12.15 -3.88 9.06
C GLY A 63 12.44 -3.66 7.58
N THR A 64 13.70 -3.38 7.26
CA THR A 64 14.16 -3.29 5.87
C THR A 64 14.00 -4.66 5.17
N GLY A 65 13.70 -4.63 3.88
CA GLY A 65 13.54 -5.85 3.09
C GLY A 65 12.17 -6.53 3.19
N THR A 66 11.20 -5.91 3.88
CA THR A 66 9.85 -6.47 4.00
C THR A 66 8.93 -6.10 2.84
N GLY A 67 9.36 -5.23 1.93
CA GLY A 67 8.52 -4.77 0.83
C GLY A 67 7.44 -3.79 1.27
N LYS A 68 7.80 -2.83 2.12
CA LYS A 68 6.87 -1.86 2.72
C LYS A 68 6.03 -1.13 1.68
N SER A 69 6.62 -0.73 0.56
CA SER A 69 5.92 0.07 -0.45
C SER A 69 4.67 -0.64 -0.96
N LEU A 70 4.76 -1.92 -1.32
CA LEU A 70 3.60 -2.69 -1.74
C LEU A 70 2.59 -2.85 -0.59
N GLY A 71 3.10 -3.01 0.62
CA GLY A 71 2.26 -3.20 1.81
C GLY A 71 1.31 -2.04 2.09
N TYR A 72 1.63 -0.82 1.68
CA TYR A 72 0.71 0.31 1.83
C TYR A 72 0.16 0.84 0.52
N LEU A 73 0.88 0.71 -0.61
CA LEU A 73 0.40 1.21 -1.90
C LEU A 73 -0.76 0.37 -2.45
N ILE A 74 -0.71 -0.95 -2.28
CA ILE A 74 -1.79 -1.82 -2.76
C ILE A 74 -3.12 -1.50 -2.07
N PRO A 75 -3.18 -1.46 -0.73
CA PRO A 75 -4.44 -1.06 -0.08
C PRO A 75 -4.86 0.38 -0.41
N ALA A 76 -3.90 1.30 -0.60
CA ALA A 76 -4.21 2.67 -0.99
C ALA A 76 -4.86 2.73 -2.38
N LEU A 77 -4.32 2.02 -3.37
CA LEU A 77 -4.88 1.95 -4.72
C LEU A 77 -6.28 1.32 -4.71
N HIS A 78 -6.47 0.27 -3.93
CA HIS A 78 -7.78 -0.35 -3.77
C HIS A 78 -8.79 0.65 -3.18
N LYS A 79 -8.38 1.38 -2.15
CA LYS A 79 -9.27 2.35 -1.48
C LYS A 79 -9.64 3.51 -2.41
N VAL A 80 -8.70 4.02 -3.19
CA VAL A 80 -8.99 5.07 -4.18
C VAL A 80 -10.03 4.59 -5.20
N GLY A 81 -9.89 3.36 -5.69
CA GLY A 81 -10.86 2.78 -6.63
C GLY A 81 -12.25 2.61 -6.03
N ASP A 82 -12.32 2.30 -4.75
CA ASP A 82 -13.58 2.02 -4.05
C ASP A 82 -14.31 3.28 -3.59
N SER A 83 -13.58 4.28 -3.07
CA SER A 83 -14.20 5.41 -2.38
C SER A 83 -14.26 6.70 -3.19
N ASN A 84 -13.55 6.78 -4.31
CA ASN A 84 -13.41 8.01 -5.11
C ASN A 84 -12.89 9.22 -4.30
N LYS A 85 -12.18 8.96 -3.21
CA LYS A 85 -11.53 9.97 -2.38
C LYS A 85 -10.02 9.88 -2.56
N PRO A 86 -9.30 11.01 -2.51
CA PRO A 86 -7.85 10.97 -2.64
C PRO A 86 -7.21 10.32 -1.42
N ILE A 87 -6.12 9.60 -1.67
CA ILE A 87 -5.21 9.09 -0.64
C ILE A 87 -3.92 9.88 -0.74
N ILE A 88 -3.44 10.36 0.39
CA ILE A 88 -2.18 11.11 0.46
C ILE A 88 -1.10 10.20 1.02
N VAL A 89 0.00 10.09 0.28
CA VAL A 89 1.19 9.38 0.74
C VAL A 89 2.28 10.42 1.00
N ALA A 90 2.65 10.61 2.26
CA ALA A 90 3.71 11.52 2.65
C ALA A 90 5.00 10.76 2.91
N THR A 91 6.12 11.28 2.41
CA THR A 91 7.44 10.67 2.58
C THR A 91 8.39 11.65 3.26
N ALA A 92 9.34 11.10 4.02
CA ALA A 92 10.33 11.91 4.72
C ALA A 92 11.43 12.44 3.79
N THR A 93 11.68 11.77 2.65
CA THR A 93 12.79 12.14 1.76
C THR A 93 12.32 12.28 0.32
N LEU A 94 13.00 13.15 -0.44
CA LEU A 94 12.75 13.31 -1.87
C LEU A 94 13.15 12.06 -2.67
N ALA A 95 14.15 11.33 -2.20
CA ALA A 95 14.59 10.08 -2.84
C ALA A 95 13.47 9.03 -2.80
N LEU A 96 12.83 8.84 -1.64
CA LEU A 96 11.72 7.91 -1.50
C LEU A 96 10.51 8.37 -2.31
N GLN A 97 10.21 9.66 -2.30
CA GLN A 97 9.13 10.23 -3.10
C GLN A 97 9.34 9.94 -4.59
N SER A 98 10.54 10.19 -5.09
CA SER A 98 10.90 9.92 -6.48
C SER A 98 10.78 8.43 -6.82
N GLN A 99 11.23 7.56 -5.94
CA GLN A 99 11.12 6.12 -6.13
C GLN A 99 9.66 5.69 -6.26
N ILE A 100 8.80 6.18 -5.37
CA ILE A 100 7.38 5.82 -5.38
C ILE A 100 6.71 6.29 -6.68
N VAL A 101 6.91 7.56 -7.05
CA VAL A 101 6.20 8.17 -8.18
C VAL A 101 6.73 7.66 -9.53
N ASN A 102 8.05 7.49 -9.65
CA ASN A 102 8.68 7.20 -10.94
C ASN A 102 8.93 5.70 -11.18
N ARG A 103 8.90 4.89 -10.14
CA ARG A 103 9.19 3.45 -10.25
C ARG A 103 8.06 2.59 -9.71
N ASP A 104 7.72 2.75 -8.42
CA ASP A 104 6.82 1.80 -7.76
C ASP A 104 5.38 1.90 -8.28
N ILE A 105 4.81 3.10 -8.33
CA ILE A 105 3.43 3.27 -8.80
C ILE A 105 3.28 2.89 -10.28
N PRO A 106 4.14 3.34 -11.22
CA PRO A 106 4.01 2.91 -12.62
C PRO A 106 4.06 1.39 -12.80
N ARG A 107 4.93 0.70 -12.06
CA ARG A 107 5.00 -0.77 -12.10
C ARG A 107 3.73 -1.41 -11.58
N LEU A 108 3.17 -0.87 -10.49
CA LEU A 108 1.92 -1.37 -9.92
C LEU A 108 0.75 -1.19 -10.88
N LEU A 109 0.61 0.00 -11.46
CA LEU A 109 -0.48 0.28 -12.39
C LEU A 109 -0.40 -0.62 -13.62
N GLN A 110 0.80 -0.86 -14.13
CA GLN A 110 1.00 -1.79 -15.25
C GLN A 110 0.63 -3.22 -14.86
N ALA A 111 1.04 -3.68 -13.68
CA ALA A 111 0.75 -5.03 -13.20
C ALA A 111 -0.75 -5.24 -12.93
N LEU A 112 -1.48 -4.17 -12.64
CA LEU A 112 -2.90 -4.23 -12.34
C LEU A 112 -3.80 -4.12 -13.58
N GLU A 113 -3.25 -3.83 -14.74
CA GLU A 113 -4.06 -3.78 -15.97
C GLU A 113 -4.69 -5.13 -16.30
N PRO A 114 -5.95 -5.20 -16.77
CA PRO A 114 -6.91 -4.10 -17.02
C PRO A 114 -7.85 -3.78 -15.84
N ARG A 115 -7.44 -3.99 -14.61
CA ARG A 115 -8.28 -3.76 -13.43
C ARG A 115 -8.61 -2.28 -13.24
N PRO A 116 -9.74 -1.94 -12.57
CA PRO A 116 -10.10 -0.55 -12.27
C PRO A 116 -9.00 0.21 -11.51
N GLU A 117 -8.28 -0.46 -10.62
CA GLU A 117 -7.19 0.15 -9.83
C GLU A 117 -6.06 0.68 -10.71
N SER A 118 -5.87 0.14 -11.92
CA SER A 118 -4.86 0.63 -12.86
C SER A 118 -5.18 2.02 -13.41
N GLN A 119 -6.42 2.49 -13.25
CA GLN A 119 -6.87 3.80 -13.70
C GLN A 119 -6.63 4.90 -12.66
N ALA A 120 -6.01 4.59 -11.53
CA ALA A 120 -5.73 5.57 -10.49
C ALA A 120 -4.85 6.70 -11.02
N GLN A 121 -5.24 7.94 -10.71
CA GLN A 121 -4.47 9.12 -11.09
C GLN A 121 -3.53 9.49 -9.96
N VAL A 122 -2.32 9.85 -10.31
CA VAL A 122 -1.27 10.19 -9.35
C VAL A 122 -0.78 11.61 -9.58
N ALA A 123 -0.71 12.39 -8.52
CA ALA A 123 -0.16 13.73 -8.54
C ALA A 123 0.96 13.86 -7.52
N LEU A 124 1.98 14.61 -7.86
CA LEU A 124 3.11 14.87 -6.99
C LEU A 124 3.01 16.28 -6.42
N LEU A 125 3.12 16.37 -5.10
CA LEU A 125 3.19 17.65 -4.40
C LEU A 125 4.47 17.69 -3.57
N LYS A 126 5.35 18.64 -3.89
CA LYS A 126 6.59 18.86 -3.14
C LYS A 126 6.42 20.01 -2.18
N GLY A 127 7.23 20.03 -1.11
CA GLY A 127 7.33 21.19 -0.25
C GLY A 127 7.77 22.41 -1.04
N ARG A 128 7.35 23.58 -0.63
CA ARG A 128 7.59 24.85 -1.34
C ARG A 128 9.06 25.07 -1.75
N ASN A 129 9.98 24.73 -0.86
CA ASN A 129 11.41 24.93 -1.09
C ASN A 129 12.03 23.93 -2.10
N ASN A 130 11.26 22.95 -2.55
CA ASN A 130 11.73 21.91 -3.48
C ASN A 130 11.28 22.16 -4.93
N TYR A 131 10.55 23.24 -5.16
CA TYR A 131 10.22 23.69 -6.51
C TYR A 131 11.26 24.71 -6.97
N LEU A 132 11.79 24.50 -8.14
CA LEU A 132 12.73 25.43 -8.78
C LEU A 132 12.00 26.41 -9.67
#